data_5f13295807bdcb1741d166a1457a5ccc
#
_entry.id   5f13295807bdcb1741d166a1457a5ccc
#
_cell.length_a   1.000
_cell.length_b   1.000
_cell.length_c   1.000
_cell.angle_alpha   90.00
_cell.angle_beta   90.00
_cell.angle_gamma   90.00
#
_symmetry.space_group_name_H-M   'P 1'
#
loop_
_entity.id
_entity.type
_entity.pdbx_description
1 polymer ?
#
loop_
_entity_poly.entity_id
_entity_poly.type
_entity_poly.pdbx_seq_one_letter_code
_entity_poly.pdbx_strand_id
1 'polypeptide(L)'
;MMKFAAPLFILRNQCEAGLFPVLEKLKAMGFDGVEFLGFFGQDPQAVGNKMKELQLEAVGNHVDYATFAADPLDVILTHRIVGCKYVTIGGRFNTDVDAAQLAEWVETATIIGKMCRNEGITLLFHNHHNELKLMPDGKQLLTNLMDAVPADALSLEPDLGWMGIAGASSLEYLTRYKDRSPVLHLKDYYTSLPINTAIPGDITKLGQKRGAREQGHFEFRPTGYGVMNYPALMEPMLACHPEWMVMDHDLAYNRDSFHDLQLSLDYMKSLMGIHDSFGN
;
A
#
# COMPACT_ATOMS: atom_id res chain seq x y z
N MET A 1 -14.72 -10.67 9.85
CA MET A 1 -15.22 -9.43 9.21
C MET A 1 -14.04 -8.81 8.50
N MET A 2 -14.22 -8.26 7.29
CA MET A 2 -13.14 -7.56 6.56
C MET A 2 -12.70 -6.33 7.36
N LYS A 3 -11.39 -6.10 7.44
CA LYS A 3 -10.81 -4.95 8.13
C LYS A 3 -10.33 -3.90 7.14
N PHE A 4 -10.52 -2.64 7.50
CA PHE A 4 -10.13 -1.49 6.70
C PHE A 4 -9.04 -0.67 7.39
N ALA A 5 -8.01 -0.32 6.66
CA ALA A 5 -6.91 0.47 7.17
C ALA A 5 -6.72 1.78 6.39
N ALA A 6 -6.22 2.79 7.11
CA ALA A 6 -5.80 4.05 6.51
C ALA A 6 -4.29 4.07 6.33
N PRO A 7 -3.76 4.41 5.14
CA PRO A 7 -2.34 4.65 4.96
C PRO A 7 -1.97 6.01 5.52
N LEU A 8 -0.88 6.10 6.27
CA LEU A 8 -0.42 7.39 6.81
C LEU A 8 0.33 8.23 5.77
N PHE A 9 0.60 7.68 4.58
CA PHE A 9 1.27 8.40 3.50
C PHE A 9 0.51 9.67 3.09
N ILE A 10 -0.80 9.61 2.89
CA ILE A 10 -1.62 10.78 2.55
C ILE A 10 -1.69 11.81 3.69
N LEU A 11 -1.49 11.35 4.93
CA LEU A 11 -1.54 12.17 6.16
C LEU A 11 -0.14 12.53 6.69
N ARG A 12 0.93 12.32 5.91
CA ARG A 12 2.32 12.48 6.37
C ARG A 12 2.61 13.85 7.00
N ASN A 13 2.09 14.93 6.41
CA ASN A 13 2.27 16.27 6.95
C ASN A 13 1.55 16.45 8.30
N GLN A 14 0.37 15.86 8.46
CA GLN A 14 -0.38 15.89 9.72
C GLN A 14 0.32 15.01 10.77
N CYS A 15 0.86 13.86 10.36
CA CYS A 15 1.63 12.98 11.24
C CYS A 15 2.95 13.61 11.71
N GLU A 16 3.64 14.37 10.85
CA GLU A 16 4.82 15.15 11.23
C GLU A 16 4.49 16.23 12.27
N ALA A 17 3.31 16.84 12.18
CA ALA A 17 2.82 17.78 13.18
C ALA A 17 2.37 17.12 14.49
N GLY A 18 1.97 15.83 14.44
CA GLY A 18 1.58 15.06 15.62
C GLY A 18 0.91 13.74 15.24
N LEU A 19 1.62 12.62 15.41
CA LEU A 19 1.12 11.30 15.05
C LEU A 19 -0.11 10.89 15.87
N PHE A 20 -0.08 11.03 17.19
CA PHE A 20 -1.13 10.49 18.04
C PHE A 20 -2.52 11.10 17.82
N PRO A 21 -2.68 12.43 17.66
CA PRO A 21 -3.98 13.01 17.26
C PRO A 21 -4.51 12.48 15.92
N VAL A 22 -3.61 12.17 14.95
CA VAL A 22 -4.01 11.55 13.68
C VAL A 22 -4.57 10.15 13.91
N LEU A 23 -3.91 9.33 14.73
CA LEU A 23 -4.38 7.98 15.07
C LEU A 23 -5.75 8.02 15.77
N GLU A 24 -5.94 8.93 16.72
CA GLU A 24 -7.23 9.15 17.40
C GLU A 24 -8.35 9.50 16.42
N LYS A 25 -8.06 10.40 15.48
CA LYS A 25 -9.02 10.81 14.45
C LYS A 25 -9.37 9.65 13.52
N LEU A 26 -8.40 8.86 13.07
CA LEU A 26 -8.65 7.69 12.21
C LEU A 26 -9.49 6.63 12.93
N LYS A 27 -9.24 6.41 14.22
CA LYS A 27 -10.09 5.53 15.03
C LYS A 27 -11.54 6.05 15.11
N ALA A 28 -11.71 7.34 15.36
CA ALA A 28 -13.04 7.95 15.40
C ALA A 28 -13.78 7.91 14.05
N MET A 29 -13.05 7.87 12.93
CA MET A 29 -13.61 7.69 11.58
C MET A 29 -14.05 6.25 11.30
N GLY A 30 -13.71 5.29 12.15
CA GLY A 30 -14.13 3.90 12.01
C GLY A 30 -13.16 3.02 11.21
N PHE A 31 -11.88 3.40 11.12
CA PHE A 31 -10.83 2.50 10.66
C PHE A 31 -10.48 1.46 11.72
N ASP A 32 -10.17 0.24 11.27
CA ASP A 32 -9.74 -0.87 12.15
C ASP A 32 -8.24 -0.83 12.40
N GLY A 33 -7.46 -0.28 11.46
CA GLY A 33 -6.01 -0.21 11.53
C GLY A 33 -5.42 0.93 10.72
N VAL A 34 -4.09 1.05 10.83
CA VAL A 34 -3.30 1.99 10.03
C VAL A 34 -2.08 1.30 9.45
N GLU A 35 -1.67 1.77 8.31
CA GLU A 35 -0.39 1.42 7.69
C GLU A 35 0.54 2.62 7.79
N PHE A 36 1.72 2.38 8.38
CA PHE A 36 2.70 3.39 8.69
C PHE A 36 3.61 3.72 7.48
N LEU A 37 4.18 4.91 7.52
CA LEU A 37 5.33 5.37 6.71
C LEU A 37 6.38 5.91 7.67
N GLY A 38 7.08 5.03 8.36
CA GLY A 38 7.88 5.40 9.53
C GLY A 38 7.02 5.80 10.73
N PHE A 39 7.66 6.09 11.85
CA PHE A 39 6.97 6.42 13.11
C PHE A 39 7.04 7.90 13.45
N PHE A 40 7.41 8.75 12.49
CA PHE A 40 7.41 10.22 12.61
C PHE A 40 8.18 10.72 13.85
N GLY A 41 9.35 10.12 14.13
CA GLY A 41 10.20 10.47 15.26
C GLY A 41 9.66 10.06 16.63
N GLN A 42 8.54 9.33 16.70
CA GLN A 42 8.02 8.81 17.96
C GLN A 42 8.77 7.56 18.40
N ASP A 43 8.88 7.40 19.72
CA ASP A 43 9.38 6.16 20.31
C ASP A 43 8.48 4.97 19.93
N PRO A 44 9.03 3.85 19.39
CA PRO A 44 8.25 2.70 18.97
C PRO A 44 7.37 2.11 20.09
N GLN A 45 7.86 2.12 21.34
CA GLN A 45 7.08 1.64 22.48
C GLN A 45 5.89 2.56 22.77
N ALA A 46 6.07 3.87 22.65
CA ALA A 46 4.97 4.83 22.82
C ALA A 46 3.92 4.67 21.71
N VAL A 47 4.34 4.43 20.46
CA VAL A 47 3.42 4.14 19.34
C VAL A 47 2.64 2.86 19.62
N GLY A 48 3.32 1.76 19.96
CA GLY A 48 2.66 0.49 20.27
C GLY A 48 1.68 0.58 21.43
N ASN A 49 1.99 1.36 22.47
CA ASN A 49 1.10 1.61 23.59
C ASN A 49 -0.15 2.40 23.15
N LYS A 50 0.04 3.43 22.30
CA LYS A 50 -1.08 4.23 21.78
C LYS A 50 -2.00 3.41 20.87
N MET A 51 -1.45 2.53 20.03
CA MET A 51 -2.25 1.63 19.20
C MET A 51 -3.14 0.72 20.04
N LYS A 52 -2.60 0.15 21.14
CA LYS A 52 -3.35 -0.68 22.09
C LYS A 52 -4.43 0.13 22.82
N GLU A 53 -4.12 1.33 23.29
CA GLU A 53 -5.06 2.24 23.95
C GLU A 53 -6.27 2.51 23.05
N LEU A 54 -6.03 2.81 21.78
CA LEU A 54 -7.06 3.11 20.80
C LEU A 54 -7.78 1.87 20.27
N GLN A 55 -7.29 0.66 20.55
CA GLN A 55 -7.75 -0.56 19.88
C GLN A 55 -7.71 -0.39 18.34
N LEU A 56 -6.61 0.18 17.83
CA LEU A 56 -6.32 0.37 16.44
C LEU A 56 -5.15 -0.53 16.06
N GLU A 57 -5.30 -1.36 15.02
CA GLU A 57 -4.26 -2.32 14.67
C GLU A 57 -3.15 -1.68 13.83
N ALA A 58 -1.90 -1.99 14.17
CA ALA A 58 -0.75 -1.66 13.34
C ALA A 58 -0.64 -2.71 12.22
N VAL A 59 -1.16 -2.39 11.03
CA VAL A 59 -1.15 -3.32 9.89
C VAL A 59 0.29 -3.60 9.48
N GLY A 60 1.01 -2.58 9.06
CA GLY A 60 2.37 -2.67 8.59
C GLY A 60 3.03 -1.29 8.53
N ASN A 61 4.23 -1.28 8.00
CA ASN A 61 4.98 -0.06 7.76
C ASN A 61 5.80 -0.20 6.48
N HIS A 62 5.73 0.81 5.62
CA HIS A 62 6.57 0.90 4.44
C HIS A 62 7.98 1.32 4.84
N VAL A 63 8.96 0.50 4.50
CA VAL A 63 10.37 0.70 4.78
C VAL A 63 11.15 0.75 3.46
N ASP A 64 12.06 1.70 3.37
CA ASP A 64 13.00 1.75 2.25
C ASP A 64 13.83 0.46 2.18
N TYR A 65 13.92 -0.14 0.99
CA TYR A 65 14.61 -1.42 0.81
C TYR A 65 16.07 -1.37 1.24
N ALA A 66 16.81 -0.29 0.92
CA ALA A 66 18.22 -0.20 1.27
C ALA A 66 18.40 -0.06 2.79
N THR A 67 17.52 0.68 3.46
CA THR A 67 17.48 0.78 4.92
C THR A 67 17.22 -0.57 5.55
N PHE A 68 16.26 -1.33 5.03
CA PHE A 68 15.94 -2.67 5.55
C PHE A 68 17.09 -3.66 5.31
N ALA A 69 17.71 -3.62 4.12
CA ALA A 69 18.83 -4.51 3.80
C ALA A 69 20.08 -4.21 4.65
N ALA A 70 20.27 -2.95 5.06
CA ALA A 70 21.42 -2.54 5.87
C ALA A 70 21.34 -3.04 7.32
N ASP A 71 20.15 -3.03 7.93
CA ASP A 71 19.93 -3.51 9.31
C ASP A 71 18.56 -4.18 9.46
N PRO A 72 18.41 -5.42 8.97
CA PRO A 72 17.14 -6.13 9.03
C PRO A 72 16.66 -6.40 10.47
N LEU A 73 17.59 -6.60 11.39
CA LEU A 73 17.23 -6.96 12.75
C LEU A 73 16.61 -5.80 13.50
N ASP A 74 17.17 -4.59 13.38
CA ASP A 74 16.63 -3.38 14.02
C ASP A 74 15.22 -3.09 13.49
N VAL A 75 15.05 -3.17 12.16
CA VAL A 75 13.73 -2.98 11.53
C VAL A 75 12.74 -3.99 12.10
N ILE A 76 13.04 -5.28 12.10
CA ILE A 76 12.14 -6.33 12.58
C ILE A 76 11.77 -6.13 14.06
N LEU A 77 12.76 -5.87 14.92
CA LEU A 77 12.53 -5.67 16.36
C LEU A 77 11.66 -4.44 16.62
N THR A 78 11.93 -3.35 15.91
CA THR A 78 11.13 -2.12 16.00
C THR A 78 9.66 -2.39 15.63
N HIS A 79 9.41 -3.12 14.55
CA HIS A 79 8.04 -3.47 14.11
C HIS A 79 7.33 -4.38 15.10
N ARG A 80 8.04 -5.30 15.74
CA ARG A 80 7.49 -6.12 16.83
C ARG A 80 7.06 -5.28 18.04
N ILE A 81 7.87 -4.29 18.42
CA ILE A 81 7.57 -3.39 19.54
C ILE A 81 6.27 -2.62 19.26
N VAL A 82 6.12 -2.08 18.04
CA VAL A 82 4.90 -1.38 17.61
C VAL A 82 3.70 -2.33 17.50
N GLY A 83 3.94 -3.59 17.17
CA GLY A 83 2.91 -4.60 16.95
C GLY A 83 2.49 -4.71 15.49
N CYS A 84 3.34 -4.27 14.54
CA CYS A 84 3.10 -4.46 13.11
C CYS A 84 3.16 -5.93 12.74
N LYS A 85 2.16 -6.40 11.99
CA LYS A 85 2.12 -7.75 11.45
C LYS A 85 2.88 -7.87 10.12
N TYR A 86 2.97 -6.78 9.39
CA TYR A 86 3.60 -6.70 8.10
C TYR A 86 4.72 -5.66 8.09
N VAL A 87 5.73 -5.90 7.26
CA VAL A 87 6.72 -4.91 6.85
C VAL A 87 6.70 -4.90 5.34
N THR A 88 6.49 -3.73 4.75
CA THR A 88 6.35 -3.59 3.31
C THR A 88 7.57 -2.92 2.72
N ILE A 89 8.17 -3.55 1.72
CA ILE A 89 9.16 -2.95 0.85
C ILE A 89 8.50 -2.63 -0.50
N GLY A 90 8.87 -1.54 -1.11
CA GLY A 90 8.29 -1.15 -2.38
C GLY A 90 8.95 0.08 -2.96
N GLY A 91 8.61 0.31 -4.20
CA GLY A 91 8.82 1.48 -5.00
C GLY A 91 10.16 2.18 -4.94
N ARG A 92 10.81 2.26 -5.97
CA ARG A 92 12.02 2.88 -6.52
C ARG A 92 12.95 1.84 -7.13
N PHE A 93 12.40 0.72 -7.51
CA PHE A 93 13.14 -0.13 -8.41
C PHE A 93 13.27 0.61 -9.74
N ASN A 94 14.50 0.99 -10.07
CA ASN A 94 14.81 1.53 -11.38
C ASN A 94 14.41 0.50 -12.43
N THR A 95 13.78 0.94 -13.50
CA THR A 95 13.26 0.08 -14.56
C THR A 95 14.34 -0.57 -15.42
N ASP A 96 15.58 -0.17 -15.24
CA ASP A 96 16.74 -0.70 -15.95
C ASP A 96 17.49 -1.76 -15.14
N VAL A 97 16.71 -2.56 -14.38
CA VAL A 97 17.24 -3.69 -13.60
C VAL A 97 17.69 -4.78 -14.56
N ASP A 98 18.95 -5.14 -14.47
CA ASP A 98 19.47 -6.31 -15.16
C ASP A 98 19.23 -7.62 -14.39
N ALA A 99 19.55 -8.74 -15.00
CA ALA A 99 19.34 -10.07 -14.40
C ALA A 99 20.18 -10.28 -13.13
N ALA A 100 21.37 -9.66 -13.01
CA ALA A 100 22.23 -9.79 -11.85
C ALA A 100 21.64 -9.00 -10.65
N GLN A 101 21.17 -7.77 -10.90
CA GLN A 101 20.49 -6.97 -9.88
C GLN A 101 19.19 -7.64 -9.41
N LEU A 102 18.41 -8.21 -10.32
CA LEU A 102 17.21 -8.96 -9.93
C LEU A 102 17.56 -10.17 -9.05
N ALA A 103 18.62 -10.90 -9.40
CA ALA A 103 19.06 -12.04 -8.60
C ALA A 103 19.51 -11.63 -7.19
N GLU A 104 20.23 -10.51 -7.04
CA GLU A 104 20.61 -9.94 -5.75
C GLU A 104 19.38 -9.55 -4.90
N TRP A 105 18.37 -8.95 -5.52
CA TRP A 105 17.12 -8.60 -4.83
C TRP A 105 16.35 -9.83 -4.36
N VAL A 106 16.27 -10.85 -5.21
CA VAL A 106 15.62 -12.12 -4.88
C VAL A 106 16.32 -12.80 -3.69
N GLU A 107 17.65 -12.82 -3.68
CA GLU A 107 18.43 -13.37 -2.57
C GLU A 107 18.19 -12.59 -1.28
N THR A 108 18.35 -11.27 -1.33
CA THR A 108 18.16 -10.39 -0.16
C THR A 108 16.73 -10.44 0.37
N ALA A 109 15.72 -10.32 -0.49
CA ALA A 109 14.32 -10.43 -0.08
C ALA A 109 14.00 -11.81 0.52
N THR A 110 14.61 -12.87 0.01
CA THR A 110 14.44 -14.22 0.56
C THR A 110 15.03 -14.33 1.97
N ILE A 111 16.21 -13.77 2.20
CA ILE A 111 16.88 -13.79 3.52
C ILE A 111 16.06 -12.97 4.52
N ILE A 112 15.74 -11.71 4.18
CA ILE A 112 15.01 -10.81 5.04
C ILE A 112 13.60 -11.37 5.34
N GLY A 113 12.90 -11.89 4.33
CA GLY A 113 11.58 -12.46 4.52
C GLY A 113 11.55 -13.65 5.47
N LYS A 114 12.58 -14.51 5.41
CA LYS A 114 12.72 -15.60 6.38
C LYS A 114 13.02 -15.09 7.79
N MET A 115 13.83 -14.03 7.92
CA MET A 115 14.07 -13.40 9.23
C MET A 115 12.76 -12.82 9.79
N CYS A 116 11.98 -12.10 8.98
CA CYS A 116 10.67 -11.59 9.37
C CYS A 116 9.75 -12.71 9.86
N ARG A 117 9.64 -13.77 9.08
CA ARG A 117 8.80 -14.93 9.40
C ARG A 117 9.16 -15.58 10.74
N ASN A 118 10.46 -15.72 11.04
CA ASN A 118 10.93 -16.27 12.31
C ASN A 118 10.45 -15.44 13.52
N GLU A 119 10.18 -14.17 13.30
CA GLU A 119 9.70 -13.21 14.30
C GLU A 119 8.18 -12.95 14.22
N GLY A 120 7.46 -13.75 13.41
CA GLY A 120 6.01 -13.66 13.26
C GLY A 120 5.54 -12.46 12.39
N ILE A 121 6.44 -11.88 11.62
CA ILE A 121 6.16 -10.78 10.68
C ILE A 121 6.17 -11.33 9.25
N THR A 122 5.31 -10.82 8.40
CA THR A 122 5.30 -11.13 6.96
C THR A 122 5.91 -9.97 6.18
N LEU A 123 6.92 -10.28 5.35
CA LEU A 123 7.46 -9.31 4.39
C LEU A 123 6.52 -9.19 3.20
N LEU A 124 6.14 -7.96 2.86
CA LEU A 124 5.32 -7.63 1.70
C LEU A 124 6.12 -6.87 0.65
N PHE A 125 5.73 -7.03 -0.60
CA PHE A 125 6.16 -6.18 -1.70
C PHE A 125 4.97 -5.36 -2.21
N HIS A 126 5.10 -4.02 -2.15
CA HIS A 126 4.12 -3.08 -2.70
C HIS A 126 4.55 -2.60 -4.08
N ASN A 127 3.70 -2.76 -5.07
CA ASN A 127 4.01 -2.34 -6.43
C ASN A 127 3.58 -0.90 -6.70
N HIS A 128 4.39 -0.25 -7.54
CA HIS A 128 4.03 0.94 -8.30
C HIS A 128 3.95 0.61 -9.79
N HIS A 129 3.79 1.64 -10.63
CA HIS A 129 3.74 1.45 -12.08
C HIS A 129 5.07 1.00 -12.69
N ASN A 130 6.20 1.28 -12.03
CA ASN A 130 7.53 0.96 -12.54
C ASN A 130 7.77 -0.55 -12.62
N GLU A 131 7.38 -1.31 -11.63
CA GLU A 131 7.58 -2.74 -11.54
C GLU A 131 6.69 -3.52 -12.53
N LEU A 132 5.75 -2.82 -13.16
CA LEU A 132 4.83 -3.37 -14.17
C LEU A 132 5.31 -3.16 -15.61
N LYS A 133 6.52 -2.62 -15.80
CA LYS A 133 7.17 -2.56 -17.10
C LYS A 133 7.71 -3.93 -17.52
N LEU A 134 7.69 -4.17 -18.85
CA LEU A 134 8.23 -5.38 -19.41
C LEU A 134 9.77 -5.37 -19.36
N MET A 135 10.33 -6.46 -18.89
CA MET A 135 11.75 -6.77 -18.97
C MET A 135 12.10 -7.38 -20.35
N PRO A 136 13.40 -7.54 -20.68
CA PRO A 136 13.82 -8.15 -21.94
C PRO A 136 13.28 -9.56 -22.21
N ASP A 137 12.93 -10.31 -21.16
CA ASP A 137 12.31 -11.64 -21.25
C ASP A 137 10.80 -11.61 -21.58
N GLY A 138 10.22 -10.42 -21.73
CA GLY A 138 8.81 -10.20 -22.03
C GLY A 138 7.87 -10.31 -20.83
N LYS A 139 8.39 -10.53 -19.60
CA LYS A 139 7.61 -10.50 -18.38
C LYS A 139 7.75 -9.15 -17.66
N GLN A 140 6.79 -8.83 -16.81
CA GLN A 140 6.89 -7.67 -15.94
C GLN A 140 7.88 -7.95 -14.79
N LEU A 141 8.61 -6.91 -14.35
CA LEU A 141 9.57 -7.02 -13.26
C LEU A 141 8.90 -7.57 -11.98
N LEU A 142 7.70 -7.10 -11.65
CA LEU A 142 6.93 -7.61 -10.50
C LEU A 142 6.68 -9.12 -10.60
N THR A 143 6.32 -9.60 -11.79
CA THR A 143 6.12 -11.04 -12.03
C THR A 143 7.41 -11.82 -11.81
N ASN A 144 8.54 -11.33 -12.35
CA ASN A 144 9.84 -11.98 -12.19
C ASN A 144 10.27 -12.04 -10.72
N LEU A 145 10.08 -10.95 -9.97
CA LEU A 145 10.39 -10.89 -8.54
C LEU A 145 9.51 -11.88 -7.74
N MET A 146 8.19 -11.80 -7.92
CA MET A 146 7.24 -12.62 -7.16
C MET A 146 7.34 -14.11 -7.47
N ASP A 147 7.68 -14.48 -8.71
CA ASP A 147 7.86 -15.88 -9.10
C ASP A 147 9.20 -16.45 -8.59
N ALA A 148 10.24 -15.61 -8.45
CA ALA A 148 11.57 -16.05 -8.03
C ALA A 148 11.73 -16.14 -6.51
N VAL A 149 11.08 -15.25 -5.73
CA VAL A 149 11.15 -15.31 -4.26
C VAL A 149 10.18 -16.36 -3.72
N PRO A 150 10.62 -17.27 -2.81
CA PRO A 150 9.73 -18.26 -2.20
C PRO A 150 8.49 -17.63 -1.54
N ALA A 151 7.34 -18.29 -1.67
CA ALA A 151 6.07 -17.78 -1.16
C ALA A 151 6.02 -17.66 0.38
N ASP A 152 6.89 -18.37 1.06
CA ASP A 152 7.04 -18.29 2.51
C ASP A 152 7.99 -17.17 2.98
N ALA A 153 8.67 -16.51 2.05
CA ALA A 153 9.57 -15.39 2.34
C ALA A 153 8.96 -14.03 1.97
N LEU A 154 8.16 -13.95 0.90
CA LEU A 154 7.60 -12.69 0.42
C LEU A 154 6.14 -12.88 0.04
N SER A 155 5.28 -11.98 0.43
CA SER A 155 3.90 -11.84 -0.06
C SER A 155 3.75 -10.57 -0.88
N LEU A 156 2.70 -10.50 -1.69
CA LEU A 156 2.38 -9.31 -2.48
C LEU A 156 1.38 -8.44 -1.70
N GLU A 157 1.61 -7.15 -1.72
CA GLU A 157 0.66 -6.10 -1.39
C GLU A 157 0.27 -5.39 -2.68
N PRO A 158 -0.68 -5.95 -3.45
CA PRO A 158 -1.01 -5.40 -4.75
C PRO A 158 -1.70 -4.05 -4.60
N ASP A 159 -1.12 -3.01 -5.21
CA ASP A 159 -1.79 -1.74 -5.42
C ASP A 159 -2.53 -1.78 -6.76
N LEU A 160 -3.86 -1.88 -6.68
CA LEU A 160 -4.72 -2.06 -7.85
C LEU A 160 -4.77 -0.81 -8.72
N GLY A 161 -4.67 0.37 -8.11
CA GLY A 161 -4.64 1.65 -8.84
C GLY A 161 -3.35 1.83 -9.62
N TRP A 162 -2.19 1.52 -9.03
CA TRP A 162 -0.91 1.55 -9.75
C TRP A 162 -0.87 0.55 -10.91
N MET A 163 -1.50 -0.63 -10.75
CA MET A 163 -1.68 -1.58 -11.84
C MET A 163 -2.52 -0.98 -12.97
N GLY A 164 -3.66 -0.37 -12.64
CA GLY A 164 -4.49 0.33 -13.63
C GLY A 164 -3.76 1.47 -14.34
N ILE A 165 -3.01 2.27 -13.60
CA ILE A 165 -2.16 3.35 -14.13
C ILE A 165 -1.13 2.81 -15.12
N ALA A 166 -0.50 1.68 -14.82
CA ALA A 166 0.48 1.03 -15.71
C ALA A 166 -0.17 0.30 -16.90
N GLY A 167 -1.50 0.17 -16.92
CA GLY A 167 -2.22 -0.64 -17.91
C GLY A 167 -2.06 -2.14 -17.73
N ALA A 168 -1.65 -2.56 -16.53
CA ALA A 168 -1.61 -3.96 -16.15
C ALA A 168 -2.98 -4.43 -15.65
N SER A 169 -3.22 -5.73 -15.72
CA SER A 169 -4.47 -6.33 -15.28
C SER A 169 -4.45 -6.63 -13.78
N SER A 170 -5.16 -5.82 -12.98
CA SER A 170 -5.36 -6.12 -11.56
C SER A 170 -5.98 -7.50 -11.34
N LEU A 171 -6.90 -7.92 -12.21
CA LEU A 171 -7.52 -9.24 -12.17
C LEU A 171 -6.49 -10.36 -12.34
N GLU A 172 -5.54 -10.21 -13.27
CA GLU A 172 -4.49 -11.21 -13.48
C GLU A 172 -3.62 -11.37 -12.23
N TYR A 173 -3.18 -10.26 -11.63
CA TYR A 173 -2.35 -10.30 -10.42
C TYR A 173 -3.10 -10.85 -9.20
N LEU A 174 -4.34 -10.42 -8.98
CA LEU A 174 -5.17 -10.97 -7.92
C LEU A 174 -5.39 -12.49 -8.09
N THR A 175 -5.60 -12.95 -9.32
CA THR A 175 -5.80 -14.39 -9.60
C THR A 175 -4.49 -15.17 -9.39
N ARG A 176 -3.37 -14.65 -9.91
CA ARG A 176 -2.06 -15.33 -9.87
C ARG A 176 -1.51 -15.45 -8.47
N TYR A 177 -1.64 -14.41 -7.67
CA TYR A 177 -1.06 -14.32 -6.33
C TYR A 177 -2.11 -14.32 -5.21
N LYS A 178 -3.31 -14.86 -5.44
CA LYS A 178 -4.43 -14.88 -4.49
C LYS A 178 -4.04 -15.42 -3.10
N ASP A 179 -3.18 -16.45 -3.06
CA ASP A 179 -2.77 -17.09 -1.81
C ASP A 179 -1.55 -16.40 -1.15
N ARG A 180 -1.11 -15.26 -1.72
CA ARG A 180 0.05 -14.46 -1.30
C ARG A 180 -0.26 -12.96 -1.20
N SER A 181 -1.52 -12.55 -1.08
CA SER A 181 -1.95 -11.15 -1.06
C SER A 181 -2.80 -10.85 0.17
N PRO A 182 -2.20 -10.85 1.37
CA PRO A 182 -2.94 -10.66 2.62
C PRO A 182 -3.39 -9.20 2.85
N VAL A 183 -2.79 -8.25 2.16
CA VAL A 183 -3.11 -6.82 2.22
C VAL A 183 -3.32 -6.32 0.80
N LEU A 184 -4.43 -5.63 0.55
CA LEU A 184 -4.76 -5.04 -0.76
C LEU A 184 -4.81 -3.52 -0.65
N HIS A 185 -4.11 -2.81 -1.53
CA HIS A 185 -4.17 -1.36 -1.66
C HIS A 185 -5.19 -0.94 -2.70
N LEU A 186 -6.20 -0.20 -2.25
CA LEU A 186 -7.34 0.22 -3.06
C LEU A 186 -7.19 1.69 -3.47
N LYS A 187 -6.22 1.95 -4.34
CA LYS A 187 -5.96 3.28 -4.90
C LYS A 187 -6.85 3.54 -6.11
N ASP A 188 -7.36 4.77 -6.24
CA ASP A 188 -8.11 5.19 -7.40
C ASP A 188 -7.57 6.51 -7.98
N TYR A 189 -7.90 6.76 -9.23
CA TYR A 189 -7.40 7.91 -9.96
C TYR A 189 -8.36 8.31 -11.08
N TYR A 190 -8.22 9.54 -11.53
CA TYR A 190 -8.84 10.04 -12.75
C TYR A 190 -7.77 10.30 -13.80
N THR A 191 -8.05 9.99 -15.05
CA THR A 191 -7.27 10.41 -16.20
C THR A 191 -8.16 10.72 -17.38
N SER A 192 -7.84 11.78 -18.12
CA SER A 192 -8.47 12.11 -19.41
C SER A 192 -7.64 11.64 -20.61
N LEU A 193 -6.45 11.08 -20.36
CA LEU A 193 -5.57 10.53 -21.40
C LEU A 193 -5.69 9.00 -21.43
N PRO A 194 -5.35 8.38 -22.56
CA PRO A 194 -5.26 6.93 -22.61
C PRO A 194 -4.30 6.40 -21.54
N ILE A 195 -4.67 5.29 -20.91
CA ILE A 195 -3.81 4.55 -19.98
C ILE A 195 -2.47 4.28 -20.68
N ASN A 196 -1.36 4.36 -19.94
CA ASN A 196 0.03 4.25 -20.42
C ASN A 196 0.61 5.48 -21.14
N THR A 197 -0.18 6.50 -21.46
CA THR A 197 0.33 7.72 -22.11
C THR A 197 0.32 8.92 -21.16
N ALA A 198 -0.45 8.84 -20.08
CA ALA A 198 -0.80 9.97 -19.23
C ALA A 198 0.16 10.20 -18.07
N ILE A 199 1.13 9.30 -17.86
CA ILE A 199 2.02 9.41 -16.70
C ILE A 199 3.31 10.10 -17.14
N PRO A 200 3.46 11.41 -16.85
CA PRO A 200 4.76 12.05 -16.95
C PRO A 200 5.69 11.40 -15.94
N GLY A 201 6.90 11.07 -16.38
CA GLY A 201 7.87 10.34 -15.55
C GLY A 201 8.24 11.06 -14.28
N ASP A 202 7.66 10.87 -13.24
CA ASP A 202 7.84 11.16 -11.84
C ASP A 202 6.57 11.70 -11.18
N ILE A 203 5.66 10.78 -10.90
CA ILE A 203 4.39 11.07 -10.21
C ILE A 203 4.63 11.68 -8.83
N THR A 204 5.74 11.39 -8.18
CA THR A 204 6.07 12.01 -6.88
C THR A 204 6.30 13.52 -7.01
N LYS A 205 6.68 13.99 -8.19
CA LYS A 205 6.81 15.42 -8.51
C LYS A 205 5.51 16.06 -8.98
N LEU A 206 4.54 15.28 -9.45
CA LEU A 206 3.22 15.80 -9.85
C LEU A 206 2.46 16.43 -8.69
N GLY A 207 2.65 15.91 -7.47
CA GLY A 207 2.05 16.47 -6.27
C GLY A 207 2.61 17.80 -5.81
N GLN A 208 3.83 18.12 -6.23
CA GLN A 208 4.51 19.37 -5.84
C GLN A 208 4.29 20.52 -6.81
N LYS A 209 3.90 20.22 -8.04
CA LYS A 209 3.59 21.25 -9.06
C LYS A 209 2.12 21.11 -9.46
N ARG A 210 1.40 22.20 -9.36
CA ARG A 210 0.02 22.34 -9.85
C ARG A 210 -0.20 21.90 -11.31
N GLY A 211 0.89 21.67 -12.05
CA GLY A 211 0.90 21.48 -13.50
C GLY A 211 0.09 20.32 -14.05
N ALA A 212 0.08 19.14 -13.42
CA ALA A 212 -0.65 17.99 -13.99
C ALA A 212 -2.16 18.12 -13.77
N ARG A 213 -2.59 18.65 -12.63
CA ARG A 213 -4.00 18.92 -12.36
C ARG A 213 -4.51 20.14 -13.16
N GLU A 214 -3.71 21.19 -13.27
CA GLU A 214 -4.04 22.37 -14.07
C GLU A 214 -4.15 22.03 -15.56
N GLN A 215 -3.43 21.02 -16.03
CA GLN A 215 -3.58 20.44 -17.36
C GLN A 215 -4.77 19.48 -17.45
N GLY A 216 -5.40 19.09 -16.31
CA GLY A 216 -6.64 18.31 -16.27
C GLY A 216 -6.49 16.84 -16.68
N HIS A 217 -5.26 16.31 -16.74
CA HIS A 217 -5.02 15.01 -17.35
C HIS A 217 -4.94 13.85 -16.34
N PHE A 218 -4.53 14.10 -15.10
CA PHE A 218 -4.40 13.07 -14.08
C PHE A 218 -4.64 13.64 -12.67
N GLU A 219 -5.35 12.87 -11.84
CA GLU A 219 -5.57 13.20 -10.42
C GLU A 219 -5.84 11.91 -9.63
N PHE A 220 -5.19 11.73 -8.48
CA PHE A 220 -5.62 10.71 -7.52
C PHE A 220 -6.99 11.05 -6.96
N ARG A 221 -7.81 10.04 -6.72
CA ARG A 221 -9.18 10.14 -6.23
C ARG A 221 -9.40 9.22 -5.05
N PRO A 222 -10.34 9.53 -4.16
CA PRO A 222 -10.82 8.54 -3.19
C PRO A 222 -11.25 7.25 -3.90
N THR A 223 -11.05 6.11 -3.25
CA THR A 223 -11.47 4.82 -3.76
C THR A 223 -12.95 4.83 -4.16
N GLY A 224 -13.24 4.42 -5.38
CA GLY A 224 -14.59 4.42 -5.96
C GLY A 224 -15.03 5.74 -6.61
N TYR A 225 -14.19 6.78 -6.58
CA TYR A 225 -14.48 8.08 -7.18
C TYR A 225 -13.60 8.40 -8.40
N GLY A 226 -12.88 7.41 -8.88
CA GLY A 226 -12.01 7.49 -10.06
C GLY A 226 -12.49 6.59 -11.20
N VAL A 227 -11.53 5.97 -11.90
CA VAL A 227 -11.78 5.12 -13.07
C VAL A 227 -11.69 3.63 -12.76
N MET A 228 -11.27 3.25 -11.55
CA MET A 228 -11.16 1.84 -11.16
C MET A 228 -12.53 1.22 -10.98
N ASN A 229 -12.77 0.08 -11.62
CA ASN A 229 -14.03 -0.65 -11.52
C ASN A 229 -14.02 -1.61 -10.33
N TYR A 230 -14.06 -1.08 -9.10
CA TYR A 230 -14.08 -1.88 -7.88
C TYR A 230 -15.24 -2.88 -7.79
N PRO A 231 -16.48 -2.58 -8.26
CA PRO A 231 -17.53 -3.60 -8.32
C PRO A 231 -17.12 -4.86 -9.09
N ALA A 232 -16.40 -4.72 -10.21
CA ALA A 232 -15.94 -5.87 -11.00
C ALA A 232 -14.73 -6.58 -10.35
N LEU A 233 -13.98 -5.90 -9.48
CA LEU A 233 -12.82 -6.46 -8.77
C LEU A 233 -13.18 -7.10 -7.43
N MET A 234 -14.43 -6.96 -6.93
CA MET A 234 -14.82 -7.46 -5.61
C MET A 234 -14.62 -8.97 -5.47
N GLU A 235 -15.11 -9.76 -6.42
CA GLU A 235 -14.97 -11.21 -6.36
C GLU A 235 -13.49 -11.65 -6.38
N PRO A 236 -12.63 -11.18 -7.31
CA PRO A 236 -11.20 -11.48 -7.28
C PRO A 236 -10.49 -11.02 -6.00
N MET A 237 -10.83 -9.84 -5.47
CA MET A 237 -10.26 -9.34 -4.21
C MET A 237 -10.62 -10.25 -3.04
N LEU A 238 -11.88 -10.63 -2.91
CA LEU A 238 -12.33 -11.52 -1.84
C LEU A 238 -11.79 -12.95 -1.98
N ALA A 239 -11.53 -13.41 -3.21
CA ALA A 239 -10.88 -14.70 -3.46
C ALA A 239 -9.43 -14.76 -2.98
N CYS A 240 -8.77 -13.62 -2.74
CA CYS A 240 -7.47 -13.55 -2.09
C CYS A 240 -7.53 -13.79 -0.58
N HIS A 241 -8.72 -13.82 0.02
CA HIS A 241 -8.92 -13.89 1.48
C HIS A 241 -8.07 -12.86 2.23
N PRO A 242 -8.05 -11.58 1.80
CA PRO A 242 -7.20 -10.59 2.42
C PRO A 242 -7.60 -10.36 3.88
N GLU A 243 -6.62 -10.10 4.72
CA GLU A 243 -6.88 -9.65 6.08
C GLU A 243 -7.24 -8.16 6.09
N TRP A 244 -6.62 -7.39 5.18
CA TRP A 244 -6.74 -5.95 5.13
C TRP A 244 -7.05 -5.42 3.74
N MET A 245 -7.90 -4.39 3.71
CA MET A 245 -8.07 -3.48 2.59
C MET A 245 -7.62 -2.08 3.04
N VAL A 246 -6.56 -1.56 2.42
CA VAL A 246 -6.00 -0.24 2.71
C VAL A 246 -6.60 0.77 1.74
N MET A 247 -7.24 1.83 2.26
CA MET A 247 -7.84 2.91 1.47
C MET A 247 -6.75 3.83 0.94
N ASP A 248 -5.96 3.33 -0.02
CA ASP A 248 -4.74 4.00 -0.42
C ASP A 248 -5.00 5.24 -1.29
N HIS A 249 -4.23 6.30 -0.99
CA HIS A 249 -4.38 7.59 -1.64
C HIS A 249 -3.11 8.43 -1.45
N ASP A 250 -2.45 8.82 -2.54
CA ASP A 250 -1.16 9.49 -2.42
C ASP A 250 -1.25 10.98 -2.18
N LEU A 251 -2.30 11.63 -2.71
CA LEU A 251 -2.41 13.08 -2.68
C LEU A 251 -3.85 13.56 -2.82
N ALA A 252 -4.32 14.31 -1.84
CA ALA A 252 -5.66 14.90 -1.84
C ALA A 252 -5.75 16.25 -2.60
N TYR A 253 -4.63 16.79 -3.05
CA TYR A 253 -4.55 18.11 -3.71
C TYR A 253 -5.09 19.24 -2.81
N ASN A 254 -6.21 19.87 -3.20
CA ASN A 254 -6.87 20.93 -2.42
C ASN A 254 -8.04 20.41 -1.56
N ARG A 255 -8.24 19.08 -1.49
CA ARG A 255 -9.24 18.46 -0.63
C ARG A 255 -8.66 18.16 0.75
N ASP A 256 -9.51 17.94 1.73
CA ASP A 256 -9.09 17.44 3.05
C ASP A 256 -8.76 15.94 2.94
N SER A 257 -7.55 15.56 3.36
CA SER A 257 -7.07 14.16 3.28
C SER A 257 -7.92 13.20 4.13
N PHE A 258 -8.40 13.64 5.28
CA PHE A 258 -9.31 12.82 6.10
C PHE A 258 -10.67 12.64 5.44
N HIS A 259 -11.16 13.69 4.79
CA HIS A 259 -12.42 13.59 4.04
C HIS A 259 -12.29 12.59 2.88
N ASP A 260 -11.19 12.63 2.12
CA ASP A 260 -10.93 11.68 1.04
C ASP A 260 -10.84 10.23 1.56
N LEU A 261 -10.20 10.02 2.72
CA LEU A 261 -10.16 8.71 3.37
C LEU A 261 -11.55 8.24 3.84
N GLN A 262 -12.38 9.16 4.38
CA GLN A 262 -13.74 8.82 4.78
C GLN A 262 -14.60 8.40 3.59
N LEU A 263 -14.52 9.14 2.47
CA LEU A 263 -15.22 8.79 1.24
C LEU A 263 -14.84 7.40 0.74
N SER A 264 -13.54 7.07 0.79
CA SER A 264 -13.02 5.75 0.39
C SER A 264 -13.56 4.63 1.29
N LEU A 265 -13.53 4.84 2.61
CA LEU A 265 -14.03 3.89 3.59
C LEU A 265 -15.54 3.64 3.42
N ASP A 266 -16.32 4.72 3.33
CA ASP A 266 -17.78 4.65 3.19
C ASP A 266 -18.18 3.95 1.89
N TYR A 267 -17.48 4.24 0.79
CA TYR A 267 -17.70 3.57 -0.49
C TYR A 267 -17.47 2.05 -0.38
N MET A 268 -16.34 1.62 0.20
CA MET A 268 -16.02 0.21 0.30
C MET A 268 -16.95 -0.52 1.27
N LYS A 269 -17.29 0.09 2.42
CA LYS A 269 -18.30 -0.46 3.34
C LYS A 269 -19.65 -0.63 2.63
N SER A 270 -20.10 0.37 1.89
CA SER A 270 -21.34 0.31 1.12
C SER A 270 -21.29 -0.77 0.04
N LEU A 271 -20.20 -0.87 -0.71
CA LEU A 271 -20.03 -1.88 -1.77
C LEU A 271 -20.06 -3.31 -1.21
N MET A 272 -19.60 -3.51 0.01
CA MET A 272 -19.62 -4.79 0.72
C MET A 272 -20.90 -5.05 1.52
N GLY A 273 -21.87 -4.12 1.50
CA GLY A 273 -23.09 -4.23 2.30
C GLY A 273 -22.85 -4.14 3.81
N ILE A 274 -21.74 -3.54 4.22
CA ILE A 274 -21.42 -3.28 5.63
C ILE A 274 -22.04 -1.94 6.00
N HIS A 275 -23.13 -1.99 6.78
CA HIS A 275 -23.76 -0.80 7.32
C HIS A 275 -23.34 -0.65 8.77
N ASP A 276 -22.77 0.50 9.13
CA ASP A 276 -22.58 0.82 10.54
C ASP A 276 -23.97 0.83 11.20
N SER A 277 -24.19 -0.07 12.16
CA SER A 277 -25.37 -0.01 13.00
C SER A 277 -25.26 1.26 13.85
N PHE A 278 -25.73 2.37 13.32
CA PHE A 278 -25.99 3.53 14.14
C PHE A 278 -27.02 3.11 15.18
N GLY A 279 -26.60 3.05 16.43
CA GLY A 279 -27.48 2.76 17.54
C GLY A 279 -28.68 3.70 17.51
N ASN A 280 -29.88 3.11 17.52
CA ASN A 280 -31.13 3.80 17.82
C ASN A 280 -31.06 4.41 19.22
#